data_95d21576dd856d66288951b0059ffd0d
#
_entry.id   95d21576dd856d66288951b0059ffd0d
#
_cell.length_a   1.000
_cell.length_b   1.000
_cell.length_c   1.000
_cell.angle_alpha   90.00
_cell.angle_beta   90.00
_cell.angle_gamma   90.00
#
_symmetry.space_group_name_H-M   'P 1'
#
loop_
_entity.id
_entity.type
_entity.pdbx_description
1 polymer ?
#
loop_
_entity_poly.entity_id
_entity_poly.type
_entity_poly.pdbx_seq_one_letter_code
_entity_poly.pdbx_strand_id
1 'polypeptide(L)'
;MPEEKHISGQGFSPDILEFLRLLERHGVRYLIVGGEAVIFYGYPRFTGDIDFFYGRDPENIERLFGCLREFWNGDIPAVQEAHELAEDGLVLQFGRPPHRLDLLNKIDGVEFEAAWAGRQMVSIIGSGGAIRAFYLGKTELLKNKAASARPKDLDDIEHLS
;
A
#
# COMPACT_ATOMS: atom_id res chain seq x y z
N MET A 1 3.09 -2.95 -19.80
CA MET A 1 2.92 -2.09 -18.62
C MET A 1 1.65 -1.26 -18.76
N PRO A 2 0.83 -1.26 -17.72
CA PRO A 2 -0.31 -0.35 -17.72
C PRO A 2 0.15 1.09 -17.82
N GLU A 3 -0.65 1.90 -18.47
CA GLU A 3 -0.40 3.33 -18.58
C GLU A 3 -0.46 3.98 -17.19
N GLU A 4 0.39 4.98 -16.96
CA GLU A 4 0.40 5.70 -15.69
C GLU A 4 -0.89 6.51 -15.54
N LYS A 5 -1.52 6.41 -14.37
CA LYS A 5 -2.71 7.17 -14.03
C LYS A 5 -2.33 8.37 -13.16
N HIS A 6 -3.18 9.38 -13.15
CA HIS A 6 -2.97 10.59 -12.35
C HIS A 6 -4.17 10.81 -11.43
N ILE A 7 -3.90 11.05 -10.14
CA ILE A 7 -4.96 11.34 -9.17
C ILE A 7 -4.55 12.53 -8.30
N SER A 8 -5.54 13.17 -7.67
CA SER A 8 -5.29 14.26 -6.75
C SER A 8 -4.81 13.74 -5.40
N GLY A 9 -3.87 14.45 -4.78
CA GLY A 9 -3.41 14.16 -3.43
C GLY A 9 -4.33 14.67 -2.34
N GLN A 10 -5.41 15.35 -2.66
CA GLN A 10 -6.29 15.98 -1.65
C GLN A 10 -6.96 14.97 -0.73
N GLY A 11 -7.17 13.72 -1.18
CA GLY A 11 -7.77 12.68 -0.37
C GLY A 11 -6.83 12.03 0.64
N PHE A 12 -5.56 12.41 0.66
CA PHE A 12 -4.56 11.82 1.54
C PHE A 12 -4.12 12.83 2.60
N SER A 13 -3.91 12.35 3.84
CA SER A 13 -3.38 13.21 4.89
C SER A 13 -1.93 13.64 4.57
N PRO A 14 -1.45 14.74 5.15
CA PRO A 14 -0.05 15.14 4.97
C PRO A 14 0.95 14.05 5.36
N ASP A 15 0.67 13.30 6.42
CA ASP A 15 1.56 12.22 6.86
C ASP A 15 1.62 11.08 5.85
N ILE A 16 0.49 10.72 5.25
CA ILE A 16 0.45 9.68 4.22
C ILE A 16 1.22 10.15 2.97
N LEU A 17 1.05 11.40 2.57
CA LEU A 17 1.80 11.95 1.44
C LEU A 17 3.30 11.93 1.72
N GLU A 18 3.71 12.30 2.93
CA GLU A 18 5.11 12.24 3.31
C GLU A 18 5.65 10.81 3.28
N PHE A 19 4.87 9.87 3.80
CA PHE A 19 5.25 8.46 3.77
C PHE A 19 5.42 7.96 2.33
N LEU A 20 4.51 8.32 1.44
CA LEU A 20 4.60 7.96 0.02
C LEU A 20 5.86 8.54 -0.63
N ARG A 21 6.22 9.78 -0.30
CA ARG A 21 7.46 10.40 -0.79
C ARG A 21 8.69 9.62 -0.33
N LEU A 22 8.70 9.20 0.94
CA LEU A 22 9.80 8.44 1.50
C LEU A 22 9.90 7.05 0.88
N LEU A 23 8.77 6.39 0.64
CA LEU A 23 8.76 5.10 -0.06
C LEU A 23 9.41 5.23 -1.44
N GLU A 24 9.08 6.28 -2.16
CA GLU A 24 9.67 6.54 -3.48
C GLU A 24 11.17 6.83 -3.36
N ARG A 25 11.55 7.68 -2.41
CA ARG A 25 12.96 8.05 -2.21
C ARG A 25 13.83 6.84 -1.90
N HIS A 26 13.32 5.94 -1.07
CA HIS A 26 14.06 4.73 -0.68
C HIS A 26 13.94 3.59 -1.67
N GLY A 27 13.15 3.75 -2.73
CA GLY A 27 12.98 2.72 -3.73
C GLY A 27 12.27 1.48 -3.23
N VAL A 28 11.37 1.64 -2.27
CA VAL A 28 10.63 0.51 -1.68
C VAL A 28 9.62 -0.04 -2.68
N ARG A 29 9.58 -1.37 -2.79
CA ARG A 29 8.58 -2.06 -3.59
C ARG A 29 7.38 -2.39 -2.71
N TYR A 30 6.24 -1.80 -3.04
CA TYR A 30 5.00 -1.97 -2.30
C TYR A 30 3.83 -1.81 -3.25
N LEU A 31 2.67 -2.28 -2.82
CA LEU A 31 1.42 -2.12 -3.56
C LEU A 31 0.34 -1.63 -2.60
N ILE A 32 -0.34 -0.56 -2.95
CA ILE A 32 -1.51 -0.11 -2.18
C ILE A 32 -2.63 -1.10 -2.47
N VAL A 33 -3.20 -1.65 -1.40
CA VAL A 33 -4.26 -2.67 -1.46
C VAL A 33 -5.46 -2.22 -0.63
N GLY A 34 -6.43 -3.08 -0.41
CA GLY A 34 -7.55 -2.80 0.47
C GLY A 34 -8.48 -1.72 -0.05
N GLY A 35 -9.08 -0.96 0.87
CA GLY A 35 -10.10 0.04 0.53
C GLY A 35 -9.64 1.13 -0.41
N GLU A 36 -8.41 1.61 -0.25
CA GLU A 36 -7.87 2.64 -1.15
C GLU A 36 -7.75 2.14 -2.58
N ALA A 37 -7.37 0.87 -2.78
CA ALA A 37 -7.32 0.30 -4.12
C ALA A 37 -8.72 0.17 -4.72
N VAL A 38 -9.70 -0.21 -3.92
CA VAL A 38 -11.10 -0.30 -4.36
C VAL A 38 -11.60 1.07 -4.81
N ILE A 39 -11.31 2.10 -4.03
CA ILE A 39 -11.68 3.48 -4.37
C ILE A 39 -11.01 3.90 -5.68
N PHE A 40 -9.73 3.60 -5.81
CA PHE A 40 -8.97 3.95 -7.03
C PHE A 40 -9.62 3.35 -8.29
N TYR A 41 -10.11 2.11 -8.20
CA TYR A 41 -10.70 1.44 -9.34
C TYR A 41 -12.18 1.78 -9.57
N GLY A 42 -12.72 2.74 -8.83
CA GLY A 42 -13.98 3.37 -9.18
C GLY A 42 -15.17 3.06 -8.28
N TYR A 43 -14.98 2.36 -7.17
CA TYR A 43 -16.05 2.13 -6.21
C TYR A 43 -15.83 3.04 -4.99
N PRO A 44 -16.43 4.27 -4.99
CA PRO A 44 -16.28 5.19 -3.87
C PRO A 44 -16.92 4.59 -2.61
N ARG A 45 -16.13 4.49 -1.56
CA ARG A 45 -16.62 4.09 -0.26
C ARG A 45 -15.69 4.64 0.82
N PHE A 46 -16.16 4.63 2.06
CA PHE A 46 -15.35 5.08 3.17
C PHE A 46 -14.31 4.02 3.53
N THR A 47 -13.10 4.47 3.84
CA THR A 47 -12.06 3.62 4.42
C THR A 47 -11.36 4.39 5.54
N GLY A 48 -11.00 3.67 6.60
CA GLY A 48 -10.36 4.26 7.77
C GLY A 48 -8.85 4.09 7.78
N ASP A 49 -8.28 3.47 6.75
CA ASP A 49 -6.84 3.17 6.69
C ASP A 49 -6.36 3.12 5.25
N ILE A 50 -5.04 3.13 5.11
CA ILE A 50 -4.39 2.84 3.83
C ILE A 50 -3.46 1.66 4.06
N ASP A 51 -3.57 0.63 3.23
CA ASP A 51 -2.84 -0.61 3.36
C ASP A 51 -1.74 -0.71 2.31
N PHE A 52 -0.51 -0.95 2.77
CA PHE A 52 0.67 -1.12 1.92
C PHE A 52 1.14 -2.56 2.02
N PHE A 53 1.06 -3.28 0.91
CA PHE A 53 1.53 -4.67 0.79
C PHE A 53 2.96 -4.61 0.26
N TYR A 54 3.95 -5.03 1.06
CA TYR A 54 5.36 -4.91 0.68
C TYR A 54 6.01 -6.27 0.44
N GLY A 55 7.03 -6.28 -0.42
CA GLY A 55 7.81 -7.48 -0.72
C GLY A 55 8.82 -7.79 0.39
N ARG A 56 9.05 -9.08 0.64
CA ARG A 56 9.89 -9.57 1.74
C ARG A 56 11.32 -9.90 1.35
N ASP A 57 11.75 -9.64 0.11
CA ASP A 57 13.12 -9.91 -0.26
C ASP A 57 14.08 -9.04 0.56
N PRO A 58 15.29 -9.53 0.86
CA PRO A 58 16.22 -8.84 1.78
C PRO A 58 16.51 -7.39 1.38
N GLU A 59 16.69 -7.11 0.10
CA GLU A 59 16.97 -5.77 -0.36
C GLU A 59 15.79 -4.83 -0.07
N ASN A 60 14.57 -5.28 -0.35
CA ASN A 60 13.37 -4.47 -0.12
C ASN A 60 13.14 -4.23 1.37
N ILE A 61 13.42 -5.24 2.20
CA ILE A 61 13.30 -5.12 3.65
C ILE A 61 14.24 -4.03 4.18
N GLU A 62 15.48 -3.99 3.71
CA GLU A 62 16.43 -2.94 4.11
C GLU A 62 15.96 -1.55 3.66
N ARG A 63 15.43 -1.45 2.45
CA ARG A 63 14.89 -0.19 1.93
C ARG A 63 13.69 0.29 2.74
N LEU A 64 12.79 -0.61 3.06
CA LEU A 64 11.62 -0.28 3.89
C LEU A 64 12.05 0.14 5.28
N PHE A 65 13.01 -0.56 5.87
CA PHE A 65 13.51 -0.21 7.20
C PHE A 65 14.12 1.19 7.20
N GLY A 66 14.92 1.53 6.19
CA GLY A 66 15.48 2.87 6.03
C GLY A 66 14.41 3.93 5.88
N CYS A 67 13.37 3.63 5.12
CA CYS A 67 12.22 4.51 4.94
C CYS A 67 11.51 4.78 6.28
N LEU A 68 11.25 3.72 7.05
CA LEU A 68 10.58 3.84 8.34
C LEU A 68 11.43 4.60 9.34
N ARG A 69 12.74 4.39 9.34
CA ARG A 69 13.64 5.14 10.22
C ARG A 69 13.59 6.63 9.92
N GLU A 70 13.58 6.99 8.66
CA GLU A 70 13.47 8.40 8.29
C GLU A 70 12.11 8.98 8.69
N PHE A 71 11.03 8.24 8.44
CA PHE A 71 9.68 8.68 8.76
C PHE A 71 9.49 8.89 10.28
N TRP A 72 10.12 8.06 11.09
CA TRP A 72 10.00 8.08 12.56
C TRP A 72 11.21 8.69 13.26
N ASN A 73 12.06 9.41 12.53
CA ASN A 73 13.25 10.09 13.08
C ASN A 73 14.14 9.12 13.88
N GLY A 74 14.29 7.90 13.38
CA GLY A 74 15.16 6.89 13.96
C GLY A 74 14.53 5.97 15.00
N ASP A 75 13.29 6.25 15.42
CA ASP A 75 12.64 5.48 16.49
C ASP A 75 11.32 4.91 16.01
N ILE A 76 11.40 3.78 15.30
CA ILE A 76 10.21 3.14 14.71
C ILE A 76 9.40 2.44 15.79
N PRO A 77 8.10 2.77 15.96
CA PRO A 77 7.27 2.04 16.92
C PRO A 77 7.22 0.55 16.60
N ALA A 78 7.45 -0.28 17.63
CA ALA A 78 7.36 -1.74 17.57
C ALA A 78 8.39 -2.45 16.69
N VAL A 79 9.33 -1.74 16.07
CA VAL A 79 10.36 -2.35 15.20
C VAL A 79 11.74 -1.84 15.60
N GLN A 80 12.64 -2.76 15.92
CA GLN A 80 14.01 -2.41 16.30
C GLN A 80 15.01 -2.73 15.20
N GLU A 81 14.81 -3.82 14.48
CA GLU A 81 15.75 -4.29 13.47
C GLU A 81 15.02 -4.65 12.17
N ALA A 82 15.75 -4.51 11.05
CA ALA A 82 15.19 -4.70 9.72
C ALA A 82 14.59 -6.10 9.54
N HIS A 83 15.25 -7.14 10.07
CA HIS A 83 14.80 -8.52 9.86
C HIS A 83 13.40 -8.78 10.43
N GLU A 84 12.96 -7.98 11.41
CA GLU A 84 11.61 -8.12 11.97
C GLU A 84 10.54 -7.88 10.93
N LEU A 85 10.82 -7.03 9.92
CA LEU A 85 9.88 -6.76 8.84
C LEU A 85 9.69 -7.94 7.90
N ALA A 86 10.62 -8.90 7.91
CA ALA A 86 10.55 -10.07 7.03
C ALA A 86 9.73 -11.22 7.61
N GLU A 87 9.22 -11.09 8.83
CA GLU A 87 8.39 -12.13 9.43
C GLU A 87 7.12 -12.36 8.61
N ASP A 88 6.87 -13.62 8.23
CA ASP A 88 5.74 -13.97 7.38
C ASP A 88 4.41 -13.59 8.05
N GLY A 89 3.60 -12.82 7.35
CA GLY A 89 2.30 -12.41 7.85
C GLY A 89 2.32 -11.25 8.85
N LEU A 90 3.46 -10.56 9.00
CA LEU A 90 3.53 -9.40 9.88
C LEU A 90 2.56 -8.31 9.42
N VAL A 91 1.87 -7.70 10.37
CA VAL A 91 1.04 -6.53 10.15
C VAL A 91 1.44 -5.47 11.16
N LEU A 92 1.80 -4.28 10.67
CA LEU A 92 2.10 -3.13 11.50
C LEU A 92 1.05 -2.06 11.24
N GLN A 93 0.50 -1.50 12.31
CA GLN A 93 -0.53 -0.46 12.22
C GLN A 93 -0.05 0.79 12.93
N PHE A 94 -0.07 1.91 12.22
CA PHE A 94 0.34 3.20 12.77
C PHE A 94 -0.82 4.19 12.67
N GLY A 95 -1.09 4.91 13.77
CA GLY A 95 -2.14 5.92 13.79
C GLY A 95 -3.52 5.34 14.07
N ARG A 96 -4.54 6.14 13.78
CA ARG A 96 -5.96 5.79 14.03
C ARG A 96 -6.81 6.16 12.81
N PRO A 97 -7.92 5.42 12.55
CA PRO A 97 -8.84 5.84 11.51
C PRO A 97 -9.31 7.29 11.74
N PRO A 98 -9.51 8.08 10.71
CA PRO A 98 -9.43 7.78 9.27
C PRO A 98 -8.02 7.92 8.67
N HIS A 99 -6.97 8.01 9.50
CA HIS A 99 -5.60 8.27 9.05
C HIS A 99 -4.63 7.14 9.44
N ARG A 100 -5.15 5.92 9.63
CA ARG A 100 -4.31 4.79 9.99
C ARG A 100 -3.54 4.28 8.76
N LEU A 101 -2.28 3.94 8.98
CA LEU A 101 -1.39 3.38 7.97
C LEU A 101 -1.06 1.95 8.37
N ASP A 102 -1.32 1.00 7.48
CA ASP A 102 -1.05 -0.40 7.74
C ASP A 102 0.02 -0.91 6.77
N LEU A 103 1.02 -1.62 7.31
CA LEU A 103 2.05 -2.30 6.52
C LEU A 103 1.85 -3.79 6.70
N LEU A 104 1.76 -4.54 5.60
CA LEU A 104 1.59 -5.99 5.65
C LEU A 104 2.36 -6.64 4.52
N ASN A 105 2.84 -7.88 4.76
CA ASN A 105 3.62 -8.58 3.76
C ASN A 105 2.92 -9.82 3.21
N LYS A 106 1.64 -9.99 3.51
CA LYS A 106 0.87 -11.13 3.05
C LYS A 106 -0.59 -10.74 2.88
N ILE A 107 -1.18 -11.08 1.74
CA ILE A 107 -2.61 -10.93 1.50
C ILE A 107 -3.15 -12.22 0.89
N ASP A 108 -4.46 -12.44 1.04
CA ASP A 108 -5.08 -13.68 0.58
C ASP A 108 -5.06 -13.79 -0.94
N GLY A 109 -4.63 -14.95 -1.43
CA GLY A 109 -4.74 -15.32 -2.84
C GLY A 109 -3.77 -14.64 -3.79
N VAL A 110 -2.84 -13.81 -3.30
CA VAL A 110 -1.94 -13.05 -4.16
C VAL A 110 -0.52 -13.07 -3.59
N GLU A 111 0.44 -13.45 -4.44
CA GLU A 111 1.86 -13.41 -4.09
C GLU A 111 2.47 -12.09 -4.57
N PHE A 112 3.36 -11.51 -3.74
CA PHE A 112 3.89 -10.16 -4.02
C PHE A 112 4.62 -10.08 -5.37
N GLU A 113 5.53 -11.02 -5.67
CA GLU A 113 6.34 -10.91 -6.88
C GLU A 113 5.49 -10.99 -8.15
N ALA A 114 4.48 -11.86 -8.14
CA ALA A 114 3.55 -11.96 -9.27
C ALA A 114 2.71 -10.68 -9.41
N ALA A 115 2.25 -10.14 -8.29
CA ALA A 115 1.44 -8.92 -8.28
C ALA A 115 2.26 -7.69 -8.70
N TRP A 116 3.53 -7.65 -8.31
CA TRP A 116 4.42 -6.54 -8.69
C TRP A 116 4.53 -6.38 -10.20
N ALA A 117 4.56 -7.49 -10.91
CA ALA A 117 4.62 -7.46 -12.39
C ALA A 117 3.38 -6.79 -12.99
N GLY A 118 2.22 -6.93 -12.36
CA GLY A 118 0.96 -6.34 -12.82
C GLY A 118 0.58 -5.03 -12.15
N ARG A 119 1.50 -4.39 -11.45
CA ARG A 119 1.20 -3.18 -10.70
C ARG A 119 0.70 -2.04 -11.57
N GLN A 120 -0.16 -1.22 -11.00
CA GLN A 120 -0.62 0.02 -11.64
C GLN A 120 0.20 1.19 -11.07
N MET A 121 0.94 1.88 -11.94
CA MET A 121 1.65 3.10 -11.54
C MET A 121 0.69 4.27 -11.51
N VAL A 122 0.77 5.07 -10.45
CA VAL A 122 -0.12 6.21 -10.23
C VAL A 122 0.73 7.41 -9.84
N SER A 123 0.48 8.54 -10.46
CA SER A 123 1.08 9.82 -10.09
C SER A 123 0.08 10.58 -9.22
N ILE A 124 0.45 10.84 -7.96
CA ILE A 124 -0.39 11.58 -7.02
C ILE A 124 0.03 13.04 -7.06
N ILE A 125 -0.86 13.91 -7.50
CA ILE A 125 -0.57 15.32 -7.72
C ILE A 125 -0.96 16.12 -6.49
N GLY A 126 0.00 16.81 -5.90
CA GLY A 126 -0.22 17.66 -4.73
C GLY A 126 0.57 18.93 -4.81
N SER A 127 0.47 19.78 -3.75
CA SER A 127 1.15 21.08 -3.68
C SER A 127 2.66 20.94 -3.69
N GLY A 128 3.19 19.79 -3.23
CA GLY A 128 4.64 19.52 -3.23
C GLY A 128 5.14 18.84 -4.51
N GLY A 129 4.32 18.77 -5.56
CA GLY A 129 4.66 18.10 -6.81
C GLY A 129 3.99 16.75 -6.95
N ALA A 130 4.49 15.93 -7.89
CA ALA A 130 3.93 14.60 -8.15
C ALA A 130 4.69 13.54 -7.37
N ILE A 131 3.96 12.58 -6.80
CA ILE A 131 4.54 11.45 -6.10
C ILE A 131 4.14 10.20 -6.87
N ARG A 132 5.12 9.34 -7.19
CA ARG A 132 4.83 8.06 -7.81
C ARG A 132 4.41 7.05 -6.76
N ALA A 133 3.28 6.42 -6.97
CA ALA A 133 2.77 5.36 -6.11
C ALA A 133 2.42 4.13 -6.92
N PHE A 134 2.35 2.98 -6.27
CA PHE A 134 2.03 1.72 -6.92
C PHE A 134 0.81 1.10 -6.27
N TYR A 135 -0.18 0.78 -7.09
CA TYR A 135 -1.42 0.13 -6.67
C TYR A 135 -1.44 -1.31 -7.15
N LEU A 136 -2.05 -2.18 -6.37
CA LEU A 136 -2.33 -3.54 -6.81
C LEU A 136 -3.15 -3.49 -8.11
N GLY A 137 -2.78 -4.30 -9.11
CA GLY A 137 -3.55 -4.36 -10.35
C GLY A 137 -4.98 -4.82 -10.11
N LYS A 138 -5.90 -4.41 -10.97
CA LYS A 138 -7.33 -4.73 -10.79
C LYS A 138 -7.58 -6.23 -10.77
N THR A 139 -6.92 -6.98 -11.65
CA THR A 139 -7.07 -8.44 -11.71
C THR A 139 -6.67 -9.09 -10.39
N GLU A 140 -5.51 -8.67 -9.83
CA GLU A 140 -5.03 -9.20 -8.56
C GLU A 140 -5.90 -8.76 -7.39
N LEU A 141 -6.45 -7.55 -7.46
CA LEU A 141 -7.37 -7.06 -6.44
C LEU A 141 -8.63 -7.94 -6.40
N LEU A 142 -9.18 -8.26 -7.55
CA LEU A 142 -10.36 -9.15 -7.61
C LEU A 142 -10.04 -10.54 -7.09
N LYS A 143 -8.86 -11.09 -7.40
CA LYS A 143 -8.40 -12.37 -6.84
C LYS A 143 -8.30 -12.32 -5.32
N ASN A 144 -7.71 -11.25 -4.80
CA ASN A 144 -7.55 -11.06 -3.36
C ASN A 144 -8.92 -11.01 -2.66
N LYS A 145 -9.85 -10.24 -3.22
CA LYS A 145 -11.20 -10.12 -2.67
C LYS A 145 -11.94 -11.45 -2.70
N ALA A 146 -11.82 -12.19 -3.79
CA ALA A 146 -12.45 -13.52 -3.91
C ALA A 146 -11.87 -14.52 -2.92
N ALA A 147 -10.56 -14.47 -2.66
CA ALA A 147 -9.90 -15.35 -1.70
C ALA A 147 -10.32 -15.03 -0.26
N SER A 148 -10.42 -13.75 0.09
CA SER A 148 -10.87 -13.32 1.42
C SER A 148 -12.35 -13.59 1.65
N ALA A 149 -13.18 -13.36 0.64
CA ALA A 149 -14.60 -13.68 0.58
C ALA A 149 -15.44 -13.19 1.76
N ARG A 150 -15.04 -12.11 2.43
CA ARG A 150 -15.88 -11.48 3.46
C ARG A 150 -17.06 -10.78 2.78
N PRO A 151 -18.16 -10.51 3.48
CA PRO A 151 -19.30 -9.82 2.87
C PRO A 151 -18.91 -8.53 2.15
N LYS A 152 -18.05 -7.69 2.75
CA LYS A 152 -17.60 -6.46 2.11
C LYS A 152 -16.72 -6.73 0.88
N ASP A 153 -15.98 -7.84 0.87
CA ASP A 153 -15.15 -8.22 -0.27
C ASP A 153 -16.00 -8.63 -1.45
N LEU A 154 -17.07 -9.38 -1.20
CA LEU A 154 -18.00 -9.79 -2.25
C LEU A 154 -18.75 -8.58 -2.81
N ASP A 155 -19.11 -7.62 -1.97
CA ASP A 155 -19.70 -6.36 -2.39
C ASP A 155 -18.74 -5.56 -3.28
N ASP A 156 -17.47 -5.49 -2.88
CA ASP A 156 -16.44 -4.81 -3.67
C ASP A 156 -16.30 -5.45 -5.06
N ILE A 157 -16.28 -6.79 -5.13
CA ILE A 157 -16.20 -7.51 -6.40
C ILE A 157 -17.38 -7.13 -7.30
N GLU A 158 -18.58 -7.13 -6.76
CA GLU A 158 -19.78 -6.79 -7.51
C GLU A 158 -19.70 -5.41 -8.14
N HIS A 159 -19.18 -4.44 -7.41
CA HIS A 159 -19.06 -3.06 -7.88
C HIS A 159 -17.88 -2.85 -8.85
N LEU A 160 -16.84 -3.66 -8.76
CA LEU A 160 -15.66 -3.53 -9.62
C LEU A 160 -15.73 -4.38 -10.88
N SER A 161 -16.59 -5.37 -10.91
CA SER A 161 -16.68 -6.30 -12.04
C SER A 161 -17.48 -5.75 -13.20
#